data_7ba6c7962ac365225951f23024335734
#
_entry.id   7ba6c7962ac365225951f23024335734
#
_cell.length_a   1.000
_cell.length_b   1.000
_cell.length_c   1.000
_cell.angle_alpha   90.00
_cell.angle_beta   90.00
_cell.angle_gamma   90.00
#
_symmetry.space_group_name_H-M   'P 1'
#
loop_
_entity.id
_entity.type
_entity.pdbx_description
1 polymer ?
#
loop_
_entity_poly.entity_id
_entity_poly.type
_entity_poly.pdbx_seq_one_letter_code
_entity_poly.pdbx_strand_id
1 'polypeptide(L)'
;MDNIYSLNIERAVLSSILFDHEIIEDILGVLKPSDFYLPAHQKIFTVMEELNHADMPIDEDFIRKRVDSKEVSDSVLIEILSANPISNTMAYVGEIKDGAVKRELTSLATSIKKLTLEDEVSALEAVDKVQNDLYNITMDSASSELKDMESIIASTREHIKKMQERGVSYLTGQTTGFYGLDKKTTGFNPGDLVIIAARPAMGKTSIVLNTTLQNLEKGDGVIFFSLEMPETQLMTRLVSAKTGVPLQNLRKGELDPKQAEEVEAAFVDLADKKLFVDDGGSVNINQLRARSRKIAQNEKNNIKIIIVDYLQLMSGTGGSDRRLTVDEISRGLKLLAREMGVPIIALSQLNRGLENRPDKRPMLSDIRESGAIEQDADIIMFVYRDDIYKERDEQRKEKESMDRGDQPPYKSAFIDKPIEEAEIIIGKQRNGSMGTVKLDFHKELTKFVDKEEFEGRPEITTYEPVDSAAMVDIPEGMEPVNDAPPMQDAPPMDDNIPDMPNIDVDIPDIF
;
A
#
# COMPACT_ATOMS: atom_id res chain seq x y z
N MET A 1 -34.02 5.22 -26.12
CA MET A 1 -33.47 4.86 -24.79
C MET A 1 -33.12 3.40 -24.93
N ASP A 2 -31.83 3.12 -25.12
CA ASP A 2 -31.35 1.75 -25.20
C ASP A 2 -31.60 1.10 -23.84
N ASN A 3 -32.20 -0.09 -23.85
CA ASN A 3 -32.61 -0.80 -22.64
C ASN A 3 -31.36 -1.14 -21.82
N ILE A 4 -31.20 -0.54 -20.63
CA ILE A 4 -30.14 -0.82 -19.66
C ILE A 4 -30.33 -2.21 -19.01
N TYR A 5 -31.24 -3.02 -19.52
CA TYR A 5 -31.55 -4.37 -19.07
C TYR A 5 -32.07 -5.24 -20.23
N SER A 6 -31.80 -6.52 -20.15
CA SER A 6 -32.35 -7.53 -21.08
C SER A 6 -32.86 -8.74 -20.30
N LEU A 7 -34.19 -8.81 -20.13
CA LEU A 7 -34.81 -9.92 -19.41
C LEU A 7 -34.54 -11.28 -20.09
N ASN A 8 -34.37 -11.29 -21.41
CA ASN A 8 -34.03 -12.51 -22.13
C ASN A 8 -32.63 -13.02 -21.79
N ILE A 9 -31.66 -12.11 -21.60
CA ILE A 9 -30.31 -12.46 -21.18
C ILE A 9 -30.32 -13.00 -19.75
N GLU A 10 -31.03 -12.34 -18.82
CA GLU A 10 -31.18 -12.82 -17.45
C GLU A 10 -31.80 -14.21 -17.38
N ARG A 11 -32.92 -14.44 -18.12
CA ARG A 11 -33.55 -15.75 -18.19
C ARG A 11 -32.61 -16.81 -18.73
N ALA A 12 -31.87 -16.50 -19.78
CA ALA A 12 -30.96 -17.44 -20.42
C ALA A 12 -29.80 -17.83 -19.48
N VAL A 13 -29.26 -16.88 -18.70
CA VAL A 13 -28.22 -17.18 -17.69
C VAL A 13 -28.78 -18.06 -16.57
N LEU A 14 -29.95 -17.71 -16.01
CA LEU A 14 -30.61 -18.52 -14.97
C LEU A 14 -30.99 -19.92 -15.48
N SER A 15 -31.45 -20.03 -16.72
CA SER A 15 -31.72 -21.31 -17.36
C SER A 15 -30.46 -22.15 -17.55
N SER A 16 -29.34 -21.52 -17.92
CA SER A 16 -28.05 -22.21 -18.07
C SER A 16 -27.57 -22.81 -16.75
N ILE A 17 -27.75 -22.12 -15.62
CA ILE A 17 -27.43 -22.65 -14.28
C ILE A 17 -28.29 -23.84 -13.91
N LEU A 18 -29.61 -23.82 -14.27
CA LEU A 18 -30.51 -24.94 -14.04
C LEU A 18 -30.15 -26.17 -14.88
N PHE A 19 -29.60 -25.95 -16.06
CA PHE A 19 -29.22 -27.00 -16.97
C PHE A 19 -27.86 -27.60 -16.64
N ASP A 20 -26.91 -26.75 -16.25
CA ASP A 20 -25.56 -27.10 -15.86
C ASP A 20 -25.20 -26.33 -14.58
N HIS A 21 -25.34 -26.98 -13.44
CA HIS A 21 -25.11 -26.35 -12.13
C HIS A 21 -23.64 -26.16 -11.78
N GLU A 22 -22.69 -26.77 -12.53
CA GLU A 22 -21.25 -26.59 -12.29
C GLU A 22 -20.81 -25.14 -12.63
N ILE A 23 -21.50 -24.46 -13.55
CA ILE A 23 -21.16 -23.09 -13.96
C ILE A 23 -21.51 -22.01 -12.92
N ILE A 24 -22.26 -22.36 -11.85
CA ILE A 24 -22.72 -21.37 -10.88
C ILE A 24 -21.55 -20.70 -10.14
N GLU A 25 -20.49 -21.44 -9.83
CA GLU A 25 -19.34 -20.90 -9.10
C GLU A 25 -18.64 -19.80 -9.91
N ASP A 26 -18.48 -19.99 -11.22
CA ASP A 26 -17.91 -18.99 -12.11
C ASP A 26 -18.80 -17.74 -12.19
N ILE A 27 -20.12 -17.93 -12.20
CA ILE A 27 -21.09 -16.84 -12.25
C ILE A 27 -21.13 -16.07 -10.94
N LEU A 28 -21.10 -16.74 -9.77
CA LEU A 28 -21.04 -16.11 -8.44
C LEU A 28 -19.77 -15.28 -8.24
N GLY A 29 -18.68 -15.64 -8.94
CA GLY A 29 -17.45 -14.83 -8.97
C GLY A 29 -17.62 -13.46 -9.63
N VAL A 30 -18.68 -13.26 -10.46
CA VAL A 30 -18.89 -12.04 -11.25
C VAL A 30 -20.18 -11.33 -10.89
N LEU A 31 -21.29 -12.06 -10.75
CA LEU A 31 -22.62 -11.51 -10.49
C LEU A 31 -23.03 -11.66 -9.03
N LYS A 32 -23.72 -10.61 -8.56
CA LYS A 32 -24.47 -10.60 -7.29
C LYS A 32 -25.98 -10.62 -7.60
N PRO A 33 -26.85 -11.06 -6.69
CA PRO A 33 -28.30 -11.00 -6.88
C PRO A 33 -28.81 -9.61 -7.30
N SER A 34 -28.20 -8.52 -6.77
CA SER A 34 -28.53 -7.14 -7.11
C SER A 34 -28.22 -6.76 -8.57
N ASP A 35 -27.38 -7.51 -9.25
CA ASP A 35 -27.02 -7.26 -10.65
C ASP A 35 -28.14 -7.61 -11.63
N PHE A 36 -29.11 -8.43 -11.22
CA PHE A 36 -30.30 -8.69 -12.02
C PHE A 36 -31.29 -7.53 -11.93
N TYR A 37 -31.97 -7.23 -13.03
CA TYR A 37 -32.95 -6.14 -13.09
C TYR A 37 -34.29 -6.54 -12.47
N LEU A 38 -34.79 -7.76 -12.78
CA LEU A 38 -36.07 -8.20 -12.28
C LEU A 38 -35.96 -8.73 -10.84
N PRO A 39 -36.74 -8.19 -9.87
CA PRO A 39 -36.67 -8.66 -8.48
C PRO A 39 -36.89 -10.17 -8.31
N ALA A 40 -37.74 -10.76 -9.16
CA ALA A 40 -37.96 -12.21 -9.17
C ALA A 40 -36.70 -12.99 -9.58
N HIS A 41 -35.92 -12.49 -10.55
CA HIS A 41 -34.64 -13.08 -10.95
C HIS A 41 -33.58 -12.93 -9.84
N GLN A 42 -33.54 -11.77 -9.16
CA GLN A 42 -32.67 -11.55 -7.98
C GLN A 42 -32.93 -12.62 -6.91
N LYS A 43 -34.21 -12.85 -6.60
CA LYS A 43 -34.61 -13.83 -5.60
C LYS A 43 -34.27 -15.27 -5.98
N ILE A 44 -34.52 -15.63 -7.25
CA ILE A 44 -34.16 -16.95 -7.77
C ILE A 44 -32.65 -17.17 -7.69
N PHE A 45 -31.85 -16.17 -8.11
CA PHE A 45 -30.40 -16.27 -8.04
C PHE A 45 -29.89 -16.36 -6.60
N THR A 46 -30.49 -15.61 -5.64
CA THR A 46 -30.20 -15.76 -4.20
C THR A 46 -30.45 -17.19 -3.72
N VAL A 47 -31.57 -17.79 -4.12
CA VAL A 47 -31.88 -19.18 -3.74
C VAL A 47 -30.92 -20.17 -4.39
N MET A 48 -30.48 -19.94 -5.62
CA MET A 48 -29.46 -20.76 -6.29
C MET A 48 -28.11 -20.68 -5.54
N GLU A 49 -27.70 -19.49 -5.10
CA GLU A 49 -26.53 -19.26 -4.27
C GLU A 49 -26.63 -20.00 -2.93
N GLU A 50 -27.77 -19.89 -2.21
CA GLU A 50 -28.03 -20.61 -0.97
C GLU A 50 -27.98 -22.13 -1.12
N LEU A 51 -28.52 -22.67 -2.24
CA LEU A 51 -28.49 -24.09 -2.56
C LEU A 51 -27.05 -24.55 -2.82
N ASN A 52 -26.28 -23.79 -3.59
CA ASN A 52 -24.88 -24.07 -3.86
C ASN A 52 -24.05 -24.12 -2.56
N HIS A 53 -24.19 -23.10 -1.69
CA HIS A 53 -23.50 -23.08 -0.40
C HIS A 53 -23.88 -24.23 0.55
N ALA A 54 -25.09 -24.76 0.40
CA ALA A 54 -25.59 -25.89 1.18
C ALA A 54 -25.26 -27.26 0.57
N ASP A 55 -24.51 -27.30 -0.55
CA ASP A 55 -24.21 -28.50 -1.33
C ASP A 55 -25.48 -29.29 -1.71
N MET A 56 -26.52 -28.53 -2.11
CA MET A 56 -27.82 -29.08 -2.49
C MET A 56 -28.06 -28.93 -3.98
N PRO A 57 -28.85 -29.84 -4.59
CA PRO A 57 -29.18 -29.75 -6.02
C PRO A 57 -29.87 -28.43 -6.38
N ILE A 58 -29.43 -27.82 -7.50
CA ILE A 58 -30.02 -26.59 -8.03
C ILE A 58 -30.96 -26.98 -9.12
N ASP A 59 -32.19 -27.32 -8.74
CA ASP A 59 -33.26 -27.70 -9.67
C ASP A 59 -34.56 -26.95 -9.39
N GLU A 60 -35.55 -27.10 -10.29
CA GLU A 60 -36.83 -26.42 -10.17
C GLU A 60 -37.55 -26.73 -8.86
N ASP A 61 -37.54 -27.99 -8.41
CA ASP A 61 -38.29 -28.44 -7.23
C ASP A 61 -37.69 -27.83 -5.93
N PHE A 62 -36.34 -27.76 -5.82
CA PHE A 62 -35.68 -27.16 -4.69
C PHE A 62 -35.82 -25.63 -4.65
N ILE A 63 -35.77 -24.97 -5.82
CA ILE A 63 -36.00 -23.52 -5.92
C ILE A 63 -37.46 -23.22 -5.55
N ARG A 64 -38.43 -23.95 -6.10
CA ARG A 64 -39.85 -23.74 -5.82
C ARG A 64 -40.24 -23.92 -4.35
N LYS A 65 -39.53 -24.80 -3.61
CA LYS A 65 -39.74 -25.00 -2.16
C LYS A 65 -39.20 -23.86 -1.30
N ARG A 66 -38.23 -23.12 -1.78
CA ARG A 66 -37.56 -22.06 -1.00
C ARG A 66 -38.00 -20.65 -1.37
N VAL A 67 -38.59 -20.47 -2.54
CA VAL A 67 -39.12 -19.18 -2.98
C VAL A 67 -40.55 -19.00 -2.50
N ASP A 68 -40.86 -17.82 -1.92
CA ASP A 68 -42.26 -17.48 -1.62
C ASP A 68 -43.04 -17.24 -2.94
N SER A 69 -44.14 -17.92 -3.11
CA SER A 69 -45.04 -17.78 -4.29
C SER A 69 -45.60 -16.35 -4.45
N LYS A 70 -45.52 -15.51 -3.42
CA LYS A 70 -45.87 -14.09 -3.50
C LYS A 70 -44.78 -13.23 -4.12
N GLU A 71 -43.52 -13.64 -3.99
CA GLU A 71 -42.35 -12.91 -4.52
C GLU A 71 -42.01 -13.36 -5.94
N VAL A 72 -42.14 -14.65 -6.23
CA VAL A 72 -41.87 -15.23 -7.55
C VAL A 72 -43.07 -16.04 -8.00
N SER A 73 -43.72 -15.60 -9.09
CA SER A 73 -44.84 -16.34 -9.69
C SER A 73 -44.33 -17.54 -10.48
N ASP A 74 -45.15 -18.61 -10.52
CA ASP A 74 -44.84 -19.80 -11.34
C ASP A 74 -44.58 -19.47 -12.82
N SER A 75 -45.19 -18.40 -13.35
CA SER A 75 -44.93 -17.94 -14.73
C SER A 75 -43.48 -17.55 -14.98
N VAL A 76 -42.81 -16.93 -14.00
CA VAL A 76 -41.39 -16.53 -14.12
C VAL A 76 -40.49 -17.76 -14.17
N LEU A 77 -40.74 -18.76 -13.34
CA LEU A 77 -39.99 -20.03 -13.38
C LEU A 77 -40.20 -20.75 -14.73
N ILE A 78 -41.44 -20.79 -15.22
CA ILE A 78 -41.72 -21.39 -16.55
C ILE A 78 -41.02 -20.64 -17.68
N GLU A 79 -40.94 -19.29 -17.60
CA GLU A 79 -40.23 -18.48 -18.59
C GLU A 79 -38.72 -18.75 -18.57
N ILE A 80 -38.11 -18.95 -17.40
CA ILE A 80 -36.71 -19.31 -17.25
C ILE A 80 -36.43 -20.71 -17.79
N LEU A 81 -37.28 -21.69 -17.43
CA LEU A 81 -37.17 -23.08 -17.91
C LEU A 81 -37.37 -23.19 -19.43
N SER A 82 -38.19 -22.29 -20.01
CA SER A 82 -38.45 -22.22 -21.45
C SER A 82 -37.37 -21.48 -22.23
N ALA A 83 -36.46 -20.80 -21.55
CA ALA A 83 -35.32 -20.15 -22.19
C ALA A 83 -34.28 -21.19 -22.60
N ASN A 84 -33.67 -21.00 -23.77
CA ASN A 84 -32.62 -21.91 -24.24
C ASN A 84 -31.32 -21.66 -23.45
N PRO A 85 -30.71 -22.71 -22.86
CA PRO A 85 -29.39 -22.59 -22.27
C PRO A 85 -28.34 -22.17 -23.29
N ILE A 86 -27.33 -21.45 -22.87
CA ILE A 86 -26.34 -20.81 -23.74
C ILE A 86 -24.98 -21.48 -23.55
N SER A 87 -24.28 -21.74 -24.66
CA SER A 87 -22.97 -22.36 -24.65
C SER A 87 -21.84 -21.41 -24.16
N ASN A 88 -22.02 -20.10 -24.29
CA ASN A 88 -21.07 -19.09 -23.82
C ASN A 88 -21.75 -18.19 -22.78
N THR A 89 -22.06 -18.77 -21.61
CA THR A 89 -22.79 -18.10 -20.53
C THR A 89 -22.02 -16.89 -19.99
N MET A 90 -20.68 -16.93 -19.90
CA MET A 90 -19.88 -15.84 -19.37
C MET A 90 -19.95 -14.55 -20.19
N ALA A 91 -20.14 -14.61 -21.50
CA ALA A 91 -20.37 -13.42 -22.32
C ALA A 91 -21.68 -12.70 -21.93
N TYR A 92 -22.72 -13.45 -21.61
CA TYR A 92 -24.01 -12.89 -21.17
C TYR A 92 -23.97 -12.42 -19.71
N VAL A 93 -23.18 -13.07 -18.87
CA VAL A 93 -22.85 -12.63 -17.49
C VAL A 93 -22.20 -11.24 -17.53
N GLY A 94 -21.25 -11.02 -18.45
CA GLY A 94 -20.65 -9.70 -18.67
C GLY A 94 -21.66 -8.63 -19.08
N GLU A 95 -22.64 -8.97 -19.92
CA GLU A 95 -23.73 -8.05 -20.33
C GLU A 95 -24.66 -7.69 -19.16
N ILE A 96 -24.99 -8.66 -18.28
CA ILE A 96 -25.77 -8.37 -17.07
C ILE A 96 -25.00 -7.42 -16.15
N LYS A 97 -23.70 -7.67 -15.95
CA LYS A 97 -22.83 -6.83 -15.13
C LYS A 97 -22.71 -5.41 -15.66
N ASP A 98 -22.47 -5.25 -16.96
CA ASP A 98 -22.43 -3.92 -17.62
C ASP A 98 -23.78 -3.18 -17.47
N GLY A 99 -24.88 -3.89 -17.64
CA GLY A 99 -26.22 -3.34 -17.39
C GLY A 99 -26.43 -2.91 -15.93
N ALA A 100 -25.95 -3.68 -14.96
CA ALA A 100 -26.02 -3.37 -13.54
C ALA A 100 -25.23 -2.09 -13.22
N VAL A 101 -23.97 -2.00 -13.65
CA VAL A 101 -23.13 -0.80 -13.48
C VAL A 101 -23.78 0.45 -14.09
N LYS A 102 -24.38 0.33 -15.28
CA LYS A 102 -25.12 1.46 -15.91
C LYS A 102 -26.33 1.89 -15.08
N ARG A 103 -27.05 0.94 -14.44
CA ARG A 103 -28.17 1.25 -13.54
C ARG A 103 -27.67 1.95 -12.27
N GLU A 104 -26.59 1.48 -11.67
CA GLU A 104 -25.99 2.12 -10.50
C GLU A 104 -25.53 3.55 -10.82
N LEU A 105 -24.87 3.77 -11.96
CA LEU A 105 -24.51 5.12 -12.43
C LEU A 105 -25.74 6.02 -12.63
N THR A 106 -26.85 5.47 -13.14
CA THR A 106 -28.09 6.21 -13.30
C THR A 106 -28.72 6.56 -11.94
N SER A 107 -28.67 5.63 -10.99
CA SER A 107 -29.09 5.86 -9.61
C SER A 107 -28.26 6.93 -8.93
N LEU A 108 -26.93 6.86 -9.09
CA LEU A 108 -25.99 7.85 -8.59
C LEU A 108 -26.29 9.24 -9.18
N ALA A 109 -26.54 9.35 -10.48
CA ALA A 109 -26.92 10.62 -11.12
C ALA A 109 -28.18 11.22 -10.51
N THR A 110 -29.15 10.36 -10.15
CA THR A 110 -30.38 10.79 -9.47
C THR A 110 -30.09 11.26 -8.03
N SER A 111 -29.22 10.55 -7.32
CA SER A 111 -28.76 10.93 -5.98
C SER A 111 -28.00 12.23 -5.98
N ILE A 112 -27.12 12.46 -6.97
CA ILE A 112 -26.42 13.74 -7.18
C ILE A 112 -27.42 14.88 -7.32
N LYS A 113 -28.43 14.72 -8.21
CA LYS A 113 -29.46 15.73 -8.39
C LYS A 113 -30.22 16.03 -7.10
N LYS A 114 -30.48 15.02 -6.26
CA LYS A 114 -31.15 15.21 -4.97
C LYS A 114 -30.23 15.97 -3.99
N LEU A 115 -28.98 15.56 -3.84
CA LEU A 115 -27.98 16.17 -2.95
C LEU A 115 -27.73 17.66 -3.30
N THR A 116 -27.74 18.03 -4.58
CA THR A 116 -27.55 19.43 -5.01
C THR A 116 -28.75 20.33 -4.73
N LEU A 117 -29.89 19.76 -4.36
CA LEU A 117 -31.11 20.49 -4.01
C LEU A 117 -31.38 20.54 -2.49
N GLU A 118 -30.56 19.84 -1.67
CA GLU A 118 -30.65 19.83 -0.21
C GLU A 118 -29.82 21.00 0.35
N ASP A 119 -30.46 22.00 0.94
CA ASP A 119 -29.82 23.21 1.53
C ASP A 119 -28.93 22.89 2.75
N GLU A 120 -29.09 21.72 3.37
CA GLU A 120 -28.36 21.31 4.58
C GLU A 120 -26.99 20.71 4.28
N VAL A 121 -26.69 20.33 3.02
CA VAL A 121 -25.45 19.69 2.61
C VAL A 121 -24.55 20.70 1.91
N SER A 122 -23.34 20.88 2.42
CA SER A 122 -22.37 21.77 1.76
C SER A 122 -21.93 21.19 0.40
N ALA A 123 -21.56 22.06 -0.54
CA ALA A 123 -21.10 21.63 -1.85
C ALA A 123 -19.88 20.67 -1.78
N LEU A 124 -19.01 20.86 -0.78
CA LEU A 124 -17.84 20.02 -0.57
C LEU A 124 -18.23 18.61 -0.10
N GLU A 125 -19.14 18.51 0.87
CA GLU A 125 -19.68 17.24 1.35
C GLU A 125 -20.42 16.48 0.25
N ALA A 126 -21.17 17.19 -0.59
CA ALA A 126 -21.84 16.58 -1.73
C ALA A 126 -20.85 15.98 -2.73
N VAL A 127 -19.75 16.68 -3.03
CA VAL A 127 -18.67 16.19 -3.92
C VAL A 127 -17.99 14.96 -3.31
N ASP A 128 -17.65 15.01 -2.02
CA ASP A 128 -16.99 13.88 -1.33
C ASP A 128 -17.89 12.63 -1.34
N LYS A 129 -19.19 12.78 -1.10
CA LYS A 129 -20.15 11.67 -1.15
C LYS A 129 -20.26 11.06 -2.54
N VAL A 130 -20.37 11.92 -3.58
CA VAL A 130 -20.41 11.45 -4.97
C VAL A 130 -19.15 10.70 -5.36
N GLN A 131 -17.97 11.17 -4.94
CA GLN A 131 -16.70 10.48 -5.18
C GLN A 131 -16.66 9.11 -4.52
N ASN A 132 -17.14 9.00 -3.28
CA ASN A 132 -17.22 7.74 -2.56
C ASN A 132 -18.18 6.74 -3.25
N ASP A 133 -19.36 7.18 -3.64
CA ASP A 133 -20.35 6.34 -4.30
C ASP A 133 -19.83 5.85 -5.67
N LEU A 134 -19.21 6.74 -6.45
CA LEU A 134 -18.58 6.38 -7.73
C LEU A 134 -17.44 5.36 -7.53
N TYR A 135 -16.65 5.54 -6.46
CA TYR A 135 -15.59 4.61 -6.12
C TYR A 135 -16.13 3.21 -5.80
N ASN A 136 -17.20 3.11 -5.00
CA ASN A 136 -17.81 1.83 -4.65
C ASN A 136 -18.31 1.09 -5.91
N ILE A 137 -18.95 1.80 -6.85
CA ILE A 137 -19.37 1.25 -8.14
C ILE A 137 -18.17 0.71 -8.92
N THR A 138 -17.04 1.44 -8.93
CA THR A 138 -15.82 1.03 -9.65
C THR A 138 -15.17 -0.20 -9.01
N MET A 139 -15.17 -0.29 -7.68
CA MET A 139 -14.59 -1.43 -6.97
C MET A 139 -15.42 -2.70 -7.11
N ASP A 140 -16.75 -2.57 -7.08
CA ASP A 140 -17.67 -3.70 -7.31
C ASP A 140 -17.63 -4.23 -8.74
N SER A 141 -17.24 -3.40 -9.71
CA SER A 141 -17.09 -3.79 -11.11
C SER A 141 -15.70 -4.34 -11.46
N ALA A 142 -14.68 -4.09 -10.62
CA ALA A 142 -13.34 -4.65 -10.81
C ALA A 142 -13.26 -6.07 -10.21
N SER A 143 -13.87 -7.04 -10.87
CA SER A 143 -13.61 -8.45 -10.60
C SER A 143 -12.11 -8.71 -10.85
N SER A 144 -11.36 -9.10 -9.81
CA SER A 144 -10.00 -9.59 -10.01
C SER A 144 -10.10 -10.90 -10.79
N GLU A 145 -9.79 -10.88 -12.08
CA GLU A 145 -9.69 -12.10 -12.87
C GLU A 145 -8.70 -13.04 -12.17
N LEU A 146 -9.17 -14.23 -11.84
CA LEU A 146 -8.29 -15.31 -11.41
C LEU A 146 -7.35 -15.63 -12.58
N LYS A 147 -6.06 -15.47 -12.37
CA LYS A 147 -5.06 -15.79 -13.38
C LYS A 147 -4.74 -17.28 -13.30
N ASP A 148 -4.78 -17.94 -14.44
CA ASP A 148 -4.32 -19.31 -14.57
C ASP A 148 -2.79 -19.42 -14.40
N MET A 149 -2.30 -20.64 -14.19
CA MET A 149 -0.88 -20.89 -13.94
C MET A 149 0.00 -20.46 -15.14
N GLU A 150 -0.51 -20.58 -16.35
CA GLU A 150 0.22 -20.22 -17.59
C GLU A 150 0.47 -18.72 -17.64
N SER A 151 -0.56 -17.90 -17.38
CA SER A 151 -0.45 -16.43 -17.29
C SER A 151 0.48 -15.98 -16.16
N ILE A 152 0.42 -16.66 -15.00
CA ILE A 152 1.32 -16.38 -13.86
C ILE A 152 2.77 -16.67 -14.24
N ILE A 153 3.04 -17.82 -14.87
CA ILE A 153 4.40 -18.19 -15.32
C ILE A 153 4.90 -17.21 -16.36
N ALA A 154 4.08 -16.82 -17.34
CA ALA A 154 4.46 -15.86 -18.38
C ALA A 154 4.86 -14.51 -17.77
N SER A 155 4.03 -13.95 -16.88
CA SER A 155 4.31 -12.69 -16.19
C SER A 155 5.55 -12.79 -15.28
N THR A 156 5.74 -13.92 -14.60
CA THR A 156 6.91 -14.16 -13.73
C THR A 156 8.20 -14.25 -14.55
N ARG A 157 8.18 -14.94 -15.68
CA ARG A 157 9.34 -15.00 -16.60
C ARG A 157 9.73 -13.63 -17.12
N GLU A 158 8.75 -12.82 -17.53
CA GLU A 158 8.99 -11.45 -17.97
C GLU A 158 9.60 -10.59 -16.85
N HIS A 159 9.10 -10.72 -15.63
CA HIS A 159 9.65 -10.04 -14.47
C HIS A 159 11.10 -10.43 -14.20
N ILE A 160 11.41 -11.74 -14.17
CA ILE A 160 12.79 -12.25 -13.98
C ILE A 160 13.71 -11.74 -15.09
N LYS A 161 13.27 -11.77 -16.35
CA LYS A 161 14.03 -11.26 -17.48
C LYS A 161 14.37 -9.78 -17.33
N LYS A 162 13.37 -8.94 -16.97
CA LYS A 162 13.60 -7.52 -16.69
C LYS A 162 14.60 -7.29 -15.54
N MET A 163 14.59 -8.15 -14.52
CA MET A 163 15.59 -8.07 -13.44
C MET A 163 16.98 -8.47 -13.91
N GLN A 164 17.12 -9.49 -14.75
CA GLN A 164 18.39 -9.89 -15.35
C GLN A 164 18.98 -8.80 -16.26
N GLU A 165 18.14 -8.15 -17.07
CA GLU A 165 18.54 -7.03 -17.95
C GLU A 165 19.03 -5.79 -17.16
N ARG A 166 18.59 -5.60 -15.93
CA ARG A 166 19.09 -4.54 -15.04
C ARG A 166 20.51 -4.79 -14.50
N GLY A 167 21.06 -5.98 -14.72
CA GLY A 167 22.39 -6.37 -14.23
C GLY A 167 22.39 -6.70 -12.73
N VAL A 168 23.59 -6.87 -12.16
CA VAL A 168 23.79 -7.20 -10.74
C VAL A 168 23.56 -5.95 -9.90
N SER A 169 22.30 -5.55 -9.72
CA SER A 169 21.93 -4.47 -8.81
C SER A 169 21.27 -5.09 -7.57
N TYR A 170 21.70 -4.65 -6.38
CA TYR A 170 21.04 -4.99 -5.13
C TYR A 170 19.67 -4.28 -4.97
N LEU A 171 19.36 -3.31 -5.83
CA LEU A 171 18.11 -2.56 -5.85
C LEU A 171 17.12 -3.19 -6.84
N THR A 172 15.98 -3.64 -6.33
CA THR A 172 14.83 -4.08 -7.14
C THR A 172 13.75 -2.99 -7.23
N GLY A 173 13.66 -2.14 -6.20
CA GLY A 173 12.70 -1.04 -6.09
C GLY A 173 13.36 0.35 -6.16
N GLN A 174 12.62 1.35 -5.69
CA GLN A 174 13.10 2.72 -5.53
C GLN A 174 14.07 2.82 -4.36
N THR A 175 15.14 3.60 -4.53
CA THR A 175 16.15 3.73 -3.47
C THR A 175 15.57 4.41 -2.22
N THR A 176 15.99 3.94 -1.05
CA THR A 176 15.74 4.64 0.21
C THR A 176 16.61 5.91 0.34
N GLY A 177 17.68 6.01 -0.45
CA GLY A 177 18.71 7.04 -0.36
C GLY A 177 19.88 6.67 0.56
N PHE A 178 19.85 5.47 1.16
CA PHE A 178 20.87 4.99 2.11
C PHE A 178 21.31 3.58 1.75
N TYR A 179 22.60 3.41 1.51
CA TYR A 179 23.18 2.14 1.08
C TYR A 179 22.85 0.98 2.03
N GLY A 180 23.00 1.22 3.36
CA GLY A 180 22.72 0.19 4.36
C GLY A 180 21.26 -0.27 4.39
N LEU A 181 20.31 0.65 4.15
CA LEU A 181 18.89 0.33 4.03
C LEU A 181 18.60 -0.38 2.71
N ASP A 182 19.10 0.15 1.61
CA ASP A 182 18.92 -0.41 0.27
C ASP A 182 19.43 -1.86 0.18
N LYS A 183 20.57 -2.16 0.81
CA LYS A 183 21.11 -3.53 0.90
C LYS A 183 20.20 -4.48 1.67
N LYS A 184 19.48 -4.00 2.70
CA LYS A 184 18.58 -4.83 3.52
C LYS A 184 17.18 -4.95 2.91
N THR A 185 16.67 -3.85 2.33
CA THR A 185 15.28 -3.79 1.82
C THR A 185 15.19 -4.08 0.32
N THR A 186 16.31 -4.07 -0.41
CA THR A 186 16.36 -4.03 -1.88
C THR A 186 15.66 -2.79 -2.49
N GLY A 187 15.52 -1.73 -1.68
CA GLY A 187 14.72 -0.55 -1.99
C GLY A 187 13.24 -0.73 -1.69
N PHE A 188 12.43 0.26 -2.07
CA PHE A 188 10.98 0.23 -1.94
C PHE A 188 10.36 -0.26 -3.25
N ASN A 189 9.70 -1.42 -3.22
CA ASN A 189 9.20 -2.07 -4.42
C ASN A 189 7.83 -1.51 -4.85
N PRO A 190 7.48 -1.60 -6.14
CA PRO A 190 6.15 -1.25 -6.63
C PRO A 190 5.05 -1.97 -5.85
N GLY A 191 4.05 -1.22 -5.39
CA GLY A 191 2.94 -1.75 -4.60
C GLY A 191 3.22 -1.93 -3.11
N ASP A 192 4.42 -1.59 -2.61
CA ASP A 192 4.71 -1.62 -1.18
C ASP A 192 4.04 -0.46 -0.44
N LEU A 193 3.49 -0.77 0.74
CA LEU A 193 3.17 0.21 1.77
C LEU A 193 4.28 0.22 2.81
N VAL A 194 5.01 1.33 2.87
CA VAL A 194 6.14 1.54 3.79
C VAL A 194 5.71 2.50 4.88
N ILE A 195 5.83 2.09 6.13
CA ILE A 195 5.55 2.94 7.30
C ILE A 195 6.87 3.36 7.93
N ILE A 196 7.06 4.68 8.08
CA ILE A 196 8.19 5.23 8.84
C ILE A 196 7.64 5.92 10.08
N ALA A 197 7.91 5.34 11.25
CA ALA A 197 7.36 5.81 12.50
C ALA A 197 8.43 6.36 13.43
N ALA A 198 8.09 7.44 14.14
CA ALA A 198 9.02 8.06 15.11
C ALA A 198 8.29 8.88 16.16
N ARG A 199 8.98 9.18 17.27
CA ARG A 199 8.58 10.25 18.18
C ARG A 199 8.91 11.63 17.56
N PRO A 200 8.22 12.71 17.99
CA PRO A 200 8.55 14.07 17.53
C PRO A 200 10.03 14.41 17.73
N ALA A 201 10.59 15.14 16.78
CA ALA A 201 11.97 15.59 16.72
C ALA A 201 13.02 14.50 16.37
N MET A 202 12.65 13.24 16.16
CA MET A 202 13.58 12.17 15.76
C MET A 202 14.08 12.26 14.32
N GLY A 203 13.45 13.09 13.46
CA GLY A 203 13.85 13.27 12.06
C GLY A 203 12.99 12.47 11.06
N LYS A 204 11.76 12.10 11.44
CA LYS A 204 10.82 11.37 10.57
C LYS A 204 10.68 12.00 9.17
N THR A 205 10.37 13.29 9.09
CA THR A 205 10.26 14.02 7.82
C THR A 205 11.62 14.15 7.11
N SER A 206 12.72 14.30 7.87
CA SER A 206 14.06 14.46 7.29
C SER A 206 14.51 13.23 6.49
N ILE A 207 14.25 12.01 7.00
CA ILE A 207 14.66 10.78 6.29
C ILE A 207 13.92 10.65 4.95
N VAL A 208 12.61 10.96 4.89
CA VAL A 208 11.86 10.90 3.63
C VAL A 208 12.22 12.03 2.67
N LEU A 209 12.63 13.20 3.17
CA LEU A 209 13.16 14.26 2.31
C LEU A 209 14.48 13.87 1.67
N ASN A 210 15.37 13.17 2.40
CA ASN A 210 16.58 12.62 1.81
C ASN A 210 16.25 11.55 0.75
N THR A 211 15.32 10.65 1.02
CA THR A 211 14.82 9.68 0.03
C THR A 211 14.23 10.39 -1.19
N THR A 212 13.44 11.45 -0.97
CA THR A 212 12.85 12.27 -2.05
C THR A 212 13.95 12.85 -2.93
N LEU A 213 14.96 13.50 -2.34
CA LEU A 213 16.04 14.14 -3.07
C LEU A 213 16.79 13.13 -3.95
N GLN A 214 17.14 11.97 -3.41
CA GLN A 214 17.86 10.92 -4.14
C GLN A 214 17.07 10.38 -5.34
N ASN A 215 15.74 10.23 -5.21
CA ASN A 215 14.91 9.78 -6.34
C ASN A 215 14.71 10.90 -7.38
N LEU A 216 14.55 12.15 -6.95
CA LEU A 216 14.50 13.30 -7.86
C LEU A 216 15.80 13.45 -8.68
N GLU A 217 16.96 13.21 -8.08
CA GLU A 217 18.27 13.25 -8.77
C GLU A 217 18.39 12.15 -9.84
N LYS A 218 17.71 11.01 -9.65
CA LYS A 218 17.61 9.93 -10.66
C LYS A 218 16.61 10.26 -11.80
N GLY A 219 15.87 11.36 -11.70
CA GLY A 219 14.83 11.74 -12.65
C GLY A 219 13.46 11.11 -12.37
N ASP A 220 13.29 10.49 -11.21
CA ASP A 220 12.02 9.92 -10.78
C ASP A 220 11.09 11.01 -10.23
N GLY A 221 9.79 10.91 -10.54
CA GLY A 221 8.77 11.80 -10.03
C GLY A 221 8.29 11.37 -8.64
N VAL A 222 8.08 12.35 -7.77
CA VAL A 222 7.61 12.14 -6.39
C VAL A 222 6.37 12.99 -6.12
N ILE A 223 5.32 12.38 -5.56
CA ILE A 223 4.17 13.09 -5.01
C ILE A 223 4.31 13.13 -3.48
N PHE A 224 4.23 14.31 -2.89
CA PHE A 224 4.38 14.52 -1.46
C PHE A 224 3.14 15.20 -0.88
N PHE A 225 2.35 14.47 -0.10
CA PHE A 225 1.25 15.04 0.70
C PHE A 225 1.79 15.46 2.06
N SER A 226 1.95 16.79 2.23
CA SER A 226 2.50 17.41 3.43
C SER A 226 1.38 17.98 4.29
N LEU A 227 0.83 17.17 5.18
CA LEU A 227 -0.31 17.57 6.02
C LEU A 227 0.10 18.33 7.29
N GLU A 228 1.39 18.26 7.65
CA GLU A 228 1.94 18.92 8.84
C GLU A 228 2.69 20.21 8.51
N MET A 229 3.34 20.28 7.35
CA MET A 229 4.28 21.37 7.03
C MET A 229 3.88 22.06 5.72
N PRO A 230 3.94 23.42 5.66
CA PRO A 230 3.80 24.15 4.40
C PRO A 230 4.89 23.78 3.38
N GLU A 231 4.56 23.86 2.10
CA GLU A 231 5.46 23.58 0.97
C GLU A 231 6.79 24.36 1.04
N THR A 232 6.74 25.62 1.49
CA THR A 232 7.94 26.48 1.64
C THR A 232 8.91 25.94 2.68
N GLN A 233 8.42 25.39 3.81
CA GLN A 233 9.28 24.78 4.84
C GLN A 233 9.89 23.46 4.34
N LEU A 234 9.13 22.68 3.59
CA LEU A 234 9.59 21.45 2.97
C LEU A 234 10.71 21.75 1.97
N MET A 235 10.51 22.74 1.09
CA MET A 235 11.51 23.18 0.11
C MET A 235 12.77 23.71 0.80
N THR A 236 12.64 24.53 1.86
CA THR A 236 13.78 25.04 2.61
C THR A 236 14.65 23.90 3.19
N ARG A 237 14.02 22.82 3.69
CA ARG A 237 14.75 21.64 4.17
C ARG A 237 15.43 20.86 3.05
N LEU A 238 14.76 20.72 1.90
CA LEU A 238 15.36 20.08 0.71
C LEU A 238 16.60 20.84 0.24
N VAL A 239 16.52 22.17 0.17
CA VAL A 239 17.66 23.03 -0.20
C VAL A 239 18.79 22.93 0.82
N SER A 240 18.49 22.98 2.13
CA SER A 240 19.51 22.78 3.17
C SER A 240 20.22 21.44 3.05
N ALA A 241 19.45 20.36 2.85
CA ALA A 241 20.00 19.01 2.68
C ALA A 241 20.85 18.86 1.41
N LYS A 242 20.49 19.59 0.32
CA LYS A 242 21.19 19.55 -0.97
C LYS A 242 22.47 20.36 -0.96
N THR A 243 22.41 21.61 -0.47
CA THR A 243 23.52 22.56 -0.53
C THR A 243 24.51 22.43 0.64
N GLY A 244 24.08 21.86 1.77
CA GLY A 244 24.86 21.89 3.00
C GLY A 244 24.83 23.24 3.72
N VAL A 245 23.98 24.17 3.32
CA VAL A 245 23.76 25.44 4.03
C VAL A 245 22.88 25.17 5.26
N PRO A 246 23.28 25.63 6.48
CA PRO A 246 22.51 25.42 7.69
C PRO A 246 21.06 25.90 7.54
N LEU A 247 20.10 25.06 7.97
CA LEU A 247 18.68 25.37 7.89
C LEU A 247 18.30 26.71 8.57
N GLN A 248 18.96 27.03 9.66
CA GLN A 248 18.75 28.27 10.38
C GLN A 248 19.13 29.50 9.54
N ASN A 249 20.24 29.42 8.78
CA ASN A 249 20.67 30.52 7.90
C ASN A 249 19.67 30.76 6.79
N LEU A 250 19.15 29.69 6.15
CA LEU A 250 18.10 29.78 5.16
C LEU A 250 16.82 30.41 5.73
N ARG A 251 16.42 30.00 6.94
CA ARG A 251 15.19 30.52 7.59
C ARG A 251 15.29 31.99 8.00
N LYS A 252 16.47 32.46 8.35
CA LYS A 252 16.73 33.86 8.73
C LYS A 252 17.07 34.73 7.52
N GLY A 253 17.44 34.13 6.39
CA GLY A 253 17.99 34.85 5.23
C GLY A 253 19.42 35.35 5.46
N GLU A 254 20.15 34.76 6.43
CA GLU A 254 21.53 35.11 6.79
C GLU A 254 22.47 34.24 5.93
N LEU A 255 22.66 34.63 4.65
CA LEU A 255 23.51 33.90 3.71
C LEU A 255 24.73 34.75 3.34
N ASP A 256 25.91 34.14 3.38
CA ASP A 256 27.06 34.73 2.72
C ASP A 256 26.95 34.65 1.19
N PRO A 257 27.76 35.42 0.41
CA PRO A 257 27.66 35.42 -1.04
C PRO A 257 27.82 34.05 -1.70
N LYS A 258 28.65 33.17 -1.15
CA LYS A 258 28.87 31.82 -1.66
C LYS A 258 27.65 30.91 -1.39
N GLN A 259 27.13 30.98 -0.15
CA GLN A 259 25.92 30.26 0.22
C GLN A 259 24.70 30.71 -0.64
N ALA A 260 24.59 32.00 -0.92
CA ALA A 260 23.54 32.53 -1.78
C ALA A 260 23.64 31.98 -3.21
N GLU A 261 24.85 31.89 -3.78
CA GLU A 261 25.09 31.30 -5.09
C GLU A 261 24.76 29.80 -5.11
N GLU A 262 25.19 29.03 -4.09
CA GLU A 262 24.88 27.61 -3.93
C GLU A 262 23.36 27.34 -3.83
N VAL A 263 22.65 28.17 -3.09
CA VAL A 263 21.19 28.10 -2.94
C VAL A 263 20.48 28.39 -4.25
N GLU A 264 20.90 29.42 -5.00
CA GLU A 264 20.31 29.76 -6.29
C GLU A 264 20.57 28.64 -7.31
N ALA A 265 21.77 28.09 -7.35
CA ALA A 265 22.09 26.93 -8.18
C ALA A 265 21.20 25.71 -7.85
N ALA A 266 20.94 25.48 -6.57
CA ALA A 266 20.04 24.41 -6.14
C ALA A 266 18.59 24.64 -6.57
N PHE A 267 18.10 25.89 -6.54
CA PHE A 267 16.76 26.22 -7.06
C PHE A 267 16.64 25.96 -8.55
N VAL A 268 17.64 26.34 -9.34
CA VAL A 268 17.68 26.09 -10.78
C VAL A 268 17.64 24.57 -11.06
N ASP A 269 18.45 23.77 -10.36
CA ASP A 269 18.45 22.31 -10.53
C ASP A 269 17.11 21.68 -10.10
N LEU A 270 16.54 22.11 -8.97
CA LEU A 270 15.29 21.57 -8.46
C LEU A 270 14.07 21.96 -9.32
N ALA A 271 14.12 23.09 -10.05
CA ALA A 271 13.02 23.53 -10.91
C ALA A 271 12.70 22.54 -12.04
N ASP A 272 13.70 21.78 -12.51
CA ASP A 272 13.53 20.76 -13.55
C ASP A 272 13.07 19.39 -12.99
N LYS A 273 13.10 19.21 -11.67
CA LYS A 273 12.72 17.95 -11.03
C LYS A 273 11.20 17.80 -10.93
N LYS A 274 10.74 16.57 -10.88
CA LYS A 274 9.31 16.21 -10.85
C LYS A 274 8.80 16.00 -9.41
N LEU A 275 8.82 17.06 -8.61
CA LEU A 275 8.25 17.05 -7.26
C LEU A 275 6.88 17.74 -7.27
N PHE A 276 5.85 17.04 -6.82
CA PHE A 276 4.50 17.54 -6.67
C PHE A 276 4.14 17.54 -5.19
N VAL A 277 3.90 18.71 -4.62
CA VAL A 277 3.57 18.89 -3.20
C VAL A 277 2.11 19.30 -3.06
N ASP A 278 1.43 18.66 -2.11
CA ASP A 278 0.09 19.02 -1.67
C ASP A 278 0.14 19.30 -0.16
N ASP A 279 -0.02 20.55 0.25
CA ASP A 279 0.01 21.00 1.65
C ASP A 279 -1.37 21.43 2.17
N GLY A 280 -2.44 20.88 1.60
CA GLY A 280 -3.83 21.24 1.87
C GLY A 280 -4.36 20.95 3.29
N GLY A 281 -3.50 20.58 4.24
CA GLY A 281 -3.77 20.42 5.68
C GLY A 281 -4.67 19.25 6.07
N SER A 282 -5.58 18.81 5.23
CA SER A 282 -6.42 17.61 5.45
C SER A 282 -6.79 16.99 4.11
N VAL A 283 -6.63 15.69 4.02
CA VAL A 283 -6.97 14.90 2.84
C VAL A 283 -7.55 13.55 3.27
N ASN A 284 -8.63 13.11 2.62
CA ASN A 284 -9.11 11.75 2.78
C ASN A 284 -8.49 10.82 1.71
N ILE A 285 -8.63 9.50 1.91
CA ILE A 285 -8.01 8.51 1.03
C ILE A 285 -8.47 8.62 -0.43
N ASN A 286 -9.73 9.02 -0.67
CA ASN A 286 -10.28 9.14 -2.02
C ASN A 286 -9.75 10.38 -2.74
N GLN A 287 -9.62 11.50 -2.04
CA GLN A 287 -9.01 12.74 -2.56
C GLN A 287 -7.53 12.50 -2.89
N LEU A 288 -6.79 11.83 -1.99
CA LEU A 288 -5.40 11.46 -2.21
C LEU A 288 -5.26 10.59 -3.47
N ARG A 289 -6.10 9.57 -3.61
CA ARG A 289 -6.14 8.72 -4.81
C ARG A 289 -6.44 9.52 -6.09
N ALA A 290 -7.48 10.36 -6.07
CA ALA A 290 -7.87 11.15 -7.23
C ALA A 290 -6.76 12.12 -7.69
N ARG A 291 -6.10 12.81 -6.72
CA ARG A 291 -5.00 13.73 -7.00
C ARG A 291 -3.77 12.98 -7.53
N SER A 292 -3.41 11.84 -6.92
CA SER A 292 -2.28 11.01 -7.38
C SER A 292 -2.49 10.48 -8.79
N ARG A 293 -3.68 9.94 -9.10
CA ARG A 293 -4.03 9.49 -10.47
C ARG A 293 -3.93 10.62 -11.49
N LYS A 294 -4.47 11.80 -11.17
CA LYS A 294 -4.44 12.96 -12.06
C LYS A 294 -3.01 13.37 -12.43
N ILE A 295 -2.08 13.36 -11.45
CA ILE A 295 -0.68 13.69 -11.69
C ILE A 295 0.01 12.59 -12.50
N ALA A 296 -0.26 11.31 -12.17
CA ALA A 296 0.34 10.16 -12.83
C ALA A 296 -0.17 9.90 -14.26
N GLN A 297 -1.36 10.40 -14.63
CA GLN A 297 -1.87 10.32 -16.01
C GLN A 297 -0.92 10.94 -17.05
N ASN A 298 -0.14 11.92 -16.65
CA ASN A 298 0.92 12.45 -17.50
C ASN A 298 2.19 11.62 -17.31
N GLU A 299 2.46 10.71 -18.23
CA GLU A 299 3.62 9.80 -18.20
C GLU A 299 4.96 10.55 -18.08
N LYS A 300 5.04 11.80 -18.58
CA LYS A 300 6.23 12.65 -18.45
C LYS A 300 6.58 12.96 -17.00
N ASN A 301 5.62 12.86 -16.08
CA ASN A 301 5.84 13.07 -14.65
C ASN A 301 6.62 11.91 -14.02
N ASN A 302 6.62 10.71 -14.66
CA ASN A 302 7.37 9.52 -14.25
C ASN A 302 7.26 9.23 -12.74
N ILE A 303 6.02 9.26 -12.20
CA ILE A 303 5.79 9.09 -10.76
C ILE A 303 6.25 7.71 -10.31
N LYS A 304 7.14 7.67 -9.32
CA LYS A 304 7.74 6.45 -8.77
C LYS A 304 7.55 6.28 -7.28
N ILE A 305 7.22 7.36 -6.55
CA ILE A 305 7.00 7.32 -5.10
C ILE A 305 5.87 8.28 -4.75
N ILE A 306 5.04 7.88 -3.78
CA ILE A 306 4.07 8.75 -3.12
C ILE A 306 4.41 8.79 -1.64
N ILE A 307 4.45 9.98 -1.03
CA ILE A 307 4.78 10.21 0.37
C ILE A 307 3.61 10.90 1.06
N VAL A 308 3.28 10.48 2.28
CA VAL A 308 2.22 11.05 3.12
C VAL A 308 2.76 11.38 4.51
N ASP A 309 2.85 12.66 4.86
CA ASP A 309 3.33 13.16 6.16
C ASP A 309 2.20 13.90 6.90
N TYR A 310 1.47 13.30 7.83
CA TYR A 310 1.51 11.95 8.39
C TYR A 310 0.08 11.38 8.52
N LEU A 311 -0.05 10.06 8.61
CA LEU A 311 -1.31 9.30 8.58
C LEU A 311 -2.39 9.84 9.52
N GLN A 312 -2.03 10.22 10.76
CA GLN A 312 -2.99 10.63 11.78
C GLN A 312 -3.62 12.01 11.51
N LEU A 313 -3.19 12.76 10.49
CA LEU A 313 -3.83 13.99 10.02
C LEU A 313 -4.81 13.76 8.87
N MET A 314 -4.84 12.56 8.30
CA MET A 314 -5.83 12.22 7.28
C MET A 314 -7.22 12.12 7.91
N SER A 315 -8.23 12.50 7.13
CA SER A 315 -9.65 12.43 7.50
C SER A 315 -10.24 11.08 7.10
N GLY A 316 -11.10 10.51 7.94
CA GLY A 316 -11.94 9.37 7.56
C GLY A 316 -13.08 9.79 6.63
N THR A 317 -13.67 8.83 5.93
CA THR A 317 -14.79 9.06 5.01
C THR A 317 -16.16 9.01 5.68
N GLY A 318 -16.26 8.56 6.94
CA GLY A 318 -17.54 8.52 7.66
C GLY A 318 -17.46 7.91 9.04
N GLY A 319 -17.39 8.71 10.09
CA GLY A 319 -17.54 8.25 11.47
C GLY A 319 -16.57 8.90 12.45
N SER A 320 -16.97 8.93 13.73
CA SER A 320 -16.20 9.55 14.82
C SER A 320 -15.16 8.62 15.46
N ASP A 321 -15.12 7.33 15.09
CA ASP A 321 -14.16 6.38 15.66
C ASP A 321 -12.83 6.43 14.92
N ARG A 322 -11.83 6.99 15.61
CA ARG A 322 -10.49 7.22 15.07
C ARG A 322 -9.78 5.92 14.67
N ARG A 323 -10.05 4.82 15.35
CA ARG A 323 -9.43 3.52 15.06
C ARG A 323 -9.92 2.98 13.72
N LEU A 324 -11.23 3.01 13.47
CA LEU A 324 -11.81 2.61 12.19
C LEU A 324 -11.29 3.48 11.04
N THR A 325 -11.07 4.77 11.31
CA THR A 325 -10.47 5.71 10.34
C THR A 325 -9.04 5.31 9.96
N VAL A 326 -8.20 4.91 10.91
CA VAL A 326 -6.82 4.49 10.63
C VAL A 326 -6.78 3.18 9.85
N ASP A 327 -7.67 2.24 10.18
CA ASP A 327 -7.81 0.97 9.48
C ASP A 327 -8.22 1.18 8.01
N GLU A 328 -9.18 2.07 7.76
CA GLU A 328 -9.62 2.47 6.42
C GLU A 328 -8.48 3.11 5.62
N ILE A 329 -7.75 4.06 6.23
CA ILE A 329 -6.64 4.77 5.59
C ILE A 329 -5.51 3.79 5.24
N SER A 330 -5.10 2.94 6.18
CA SER A 330 -4.02 1.96 5.98
C SER A 330 -4.32 1.04 4.80
N ARG A 331 -5.50 0.42 4.83
CA ARG A 331 -5.95 -0.46 3.75
C ARG A 331 -6.08 0.30 2.42
N GLY A 332 -6.62 1.51 2.45
CA GLY A 332 -6.77 2.36 1.26
C GLY A 332 -5.43 2.74 0.63
N LEU A 333 -4.41 3.06 1.43
CA LEU A 333 -3.05 3.34 0.94
C LEU A 333 -2.40 2.08 0.35
N LYS A 334 -2.57 0.91 0.97
CA LYS A 334 -2.06 -0.35 0.41
C LYS A 334 -2.70 -0.68 -0.93
N LEU A 335 -4.01 -0.50 -1.05
CA LEU A 335 -4.71 -0.70 -2.32
C LEU A 335 -4.22 0.29 -3.39
N LEU A 336 -4.03 1.56 -3.01
CA LEU A 336 -3.53 2.58 -3.92
C LEU A 336 -2.10 2.28 -4.40
N ALA A 337 -1.21 1.82 -3.51
CA ALA A 337 0.15 1.43 -3.88
C ALA A 337 0.14 0.34 -4.96
N ARG A 338 -0.71 -0.69 -4.78
CA ARG A 338 -0.87 -1.78 -5.75
C ARG A 338 -1.48 -1.31 -7.07
N GLU A 339 -2.48 -0.45 -7.01
CA GLU A 339 -3.16 0.12 -8.17
C GLU A 339 -2.23 0.97 -9.03
N MET A 340 -1.48 1.87 -8.38
CA MET A 340 -0.55 2.77 -9.06
C MET A 340 0.76 2.08 -9.48
N GLY A 341 1.04 0.89 -8.94
CA GLY A 341 2.30 0.19 -9.18
C GLY A 341 3.52 0.95 -8.65
N VAL A 342 3.36 1.76 -7.58
CA VAL A 342 4.44 2.52 -6.94
C VAL A 342 4.42 2.30 -5.42
N PRO A 343 5.58 2.39 -4.73
CA PRO A 343 5.60 2.40 -3.28
C PRO A 343 4.94 3.65 -2.71
N ILE A 344 4.21 3.48 -1.61
CA ILE A 344 3.68 4.57 -0.80
C ILE A 344 4.40 4.57 0.54
N ILE A 345 5.04 5.69 0.87
CA ILE A 345 5.71 5.91 2.16
C ILE A 345 4.79 6.76 3.02
N ALA A 346 4.28 6.19 4.11
CA ALA A 346 3.41 6.90 5.03
C ALA A 346 4.10 7.06 6.38
N LEU A 347 4.11 8.30 6.88
CA LEU A 347 4.72 8.63 8.14
C LEU A 347 3.73 8.45 9.28
N SER A 348 4.21 7.96 10.43
CA SER A 348 3.39 7.72 11.61
C SER A 348 4.05 8.24 12.88
N GLN A 349 3.24 8.70 13.83
CA GLN A 349 3.72 9.13 15.13
C GLN A 349 3.54 8.01 16.16
N LEU A 350 4.59 7.74 16.93
CA LEU A 350 4.58 6.73 17.99
C LEU A 350 3.91 7.21 19.28
N ASN A 351 3.38 6.25 20.04
CA ASN A 351 2.83 6.46 21.36
C ASN A 351 3.86 7.03 22.34
N ARG A 352 3.40 7.85 23.32
CA ARG A 352 4.28 8.41 24.36
C ARG A 352 4.76 7.36 25.37
N GLY A 353 4.06 6.25 25.50
CA GLY A 353 4.35 5.21 26.48
C GLY A 353 5.78 4.64 26.40
N LEU A 354 6.37 4.63 25.18
CA LEU A 354 7.75 4.17 25.00
C LEU A 354 8.78 4.99 25.78
N GLU A 355 8.51 6.28 26.06
CA GLU A 355 9.42 7.16 26.81
C GLU A 355 9.59 6.76 28.29
N ASN A 356 8.65 5.95 28.82
CA ASN A 356 8.68 5.44 30.19
C ASN A 356 9.47 4.13 30.35
N ARG A 357 9.90 3.52 29.24
CA ARG A 357 10.70 2.28 29.27
C ARG A 357 12.17 2.58 29.51
N PRO A 358 12.92 1.66 30.17
CA PRO A 358 14.37 1.75 30.26
C PRO A 358 15.05 1.77 28.88
N ASP A 359 14.67 0.85 27.99
CA ASP A 359 15.04 0.88 26.57
C ASP A 359 13.94 1.59 25.78
N LYS A 360 14.29 2.77 25.27
CA LYS A 360 13.37 3.64 24.52
C LYS A 360 13.39 3.37 23.01
N ARG A 361 14.03 2.25 22.56
CA ARG A 361 13.96 1.83 21.16
C ARG A 361 12.52 1.42 20.81
N PRO A 362 11.98 1.96 19.71
CA PRO A 362 10.63 1.65 19.27
C PRO A 362 10.44 0.19 18.87
N MET A 363 9.22 -0.32 19.08
CA MET A 363 8.75 -1.62 18.62
C MET A 363 7.36 -1.51 18.00
N LEU A 364 6.87 -2.55 17.34
CA LEU A 364 5.59 -2.52 16.61
C LEU A 364 4.41 -2.07 17.48
N SER A 365 4.34 -2.53 18.72
CA SER A 365 3.29 -2.13 19.68
C SER A 365 3.28 -0.63 20.04
N ASP A 366 4.33 0.12 19.69
CA ASP A 366 4.40 1.57 19.93
C ASP A 366 3.72 2.39 18.83
N ILE A 367 3.37 1.79 17.71
CA ILE A 367 2.57 2.44 16.67
C ILE A 367 1.17 2.65 17.23
N ARG A 368 0.66 3.86 17.13
CA ARG A 368 -0.66 4.21 17.62
C ARG A 368 -1.72 3.57 16.73
N GLU A 369 -2.72 2.87 17.36
CA GLU A 369 -3.80 2.21 16.63
C GLU A 369 -3.28 1.16 15.62
N SER A 370 -2.32 0.30 16.05
CA SER A 370 -1.36 -0.41 15.21
C SER A 370 -1.87 -1.65 14.46
N GLY A 371 -3.02 -2.23 14.84
CA GLY A 371 -3.42 -3.55 14.31
C GLY A 371 -3.51 -3.61 12.78
N ALA A 372 -4.22 -2.68 12.15
CA ALA A 372 -4.35 -2.63 10.69
C ALA A 372 -3.05 -2.19 10.00
N ILE A 373 -2.39 -1.16 10.53
CA ILE A 373 -1.10 -0.69 9.98
C ILE A 373 -0.08 -1.84 9.96
N GLU A 374 -0.02 -2.61 11.06
CA GLU A 374 0.88 -3.75 11.15
C GLU A 374 0.51 -4.85 10.14
N GLN A 375 -0.77 -5.10 9.89
CA GLN A 375 -1.21 -6.10 8.91
C GLN A 375 -0.96 -5.65 7.47
N ASP A 376 -1.30 -4.42 7.11
CA ASP A 376 -1.29 -3.91 5.73
C ASP A 376 0.11 -3.56 5.24
N ALA A 377 0.98 -3.01 6.11
CA ALA A 377 2.31 -2.57 5.73
C ALA A 377 3.22 -3.74 5.31
N ASP A 378 3.99 -3.55 4.25
CA ASP A 378 5.02 -4.48 3.82
C ASP A 378 6.34 -4.25 4.55
N ILE A 379 6.66 -2.97 4.83
CA ILE A 379 7.85 -2.54 5.57
C ILE A 379 7.43 -1.56 6.67
N ILE A 380 7.94 -1.77 7.88
CA ILE A 380 7.80 -0.83 9.00
C ILE A 380 9.18 -0.51 9.53
N MET A 381 9.52 0.77 9.51
CA MET A 381 10.79 1.28 10.01
C MET A 381 10.57 2.31 11.12
N PHE A 382 11.47 2.32 12.08
CA PHE A 382 11.48 3.28 13.18
C PHE A 382 12.74 4.13 13.12
N VAL A 383 12.57 5.43 13.30
CA VAL A 383 13.69 6.37 13.46
C VAL A 383 13.92 6.60 14.95
N TYR A 384 15.13 6.31 15.42
CA TYR A 384 15.52 6.43 16.82
C TYR A 384 16.85 7.19 16.94
N ARG A 385 16.92 8.14 17.86
CA ARG A 385 18.13 8.89 18.20
C ARG A 385 18.23 8.94 19.73
N ASP A 386 19.22 8.25 20.27
CA ASP A 386 19.41 8.09 21.71
C ASP A 386 19.81 9.42 22.38
N ASP A 387 20.60 10.24 21.69
CA ASP A 387 21.10 11.50 22.22
C ASP A 387 20.00 12.50 22.59
N ILE A 388 18.84 12.47 21.87
CA ILE A 388 17.66 13.28 22.23
C ILE A 388 17.11 12.90 23.61
N TYR A 389 17.11 11.63 23.95
CA TYR A 389 16.61 11.17 25.25
C TYR A 389 17.63 11.47 26.35
N LYS A 390 18.92 11.30 26.08
CA LYS A 390 19.99 11.69 27.00
C LYS A 390 19.92 13.17 27.33
N GLU A 391 19.79 14.03 26.33
CA GLU A 391 19.65 15.47 26.50
C GLU A 391 18.45 15.81 27.39
N ARG A 392 17.27 15.25 27.09
CA ARG A 392 16.04 15.49 27.86
C ARG A 392 16.17 15.00 29.32
N ASP A 393 16.79 13.84 29.54
CA ASP A 393 16.98 13.29 30.87
C ASP A 393 17.96 14.15 31.68
N GLU A 394 19.00 14.69 31.06
CA GLU A 394 19.93 15.61 31.71
C GLU A 394 19.29 16.97 32.02
N GLN A 395 18.54 17.55 31.08
CA GLN A 395 17.76 18.78 31.31
C GLN A 395 16.76 18.62 32.46
N ARG A 396 16.14 17.45 32.58
CA ARG A 396 15.23 17.15 33.68
C ARG A 396 15.96 17.10 35.02
N LYS A 397 17.10 16.42 35.09
CA LYS A 397 17.93 16.38 36.32
C LYS A 397 18.40 17.78 36.76
N GLU A 398 18.81 18.60 35.81
CA GLU A 398 19.23 19.97 36.07
C GLU A 398 18.07 20.80 36.65
N LYS A 399 16.88 20.71 36.05
CA LYS A 399 15.68 21.38 36.54
C LYS A 399 15.27 20.89 37.93
N GLU A 400 15.25 19.58 38.17
CA GLU A 400 14.91 18.99 39.46
C GLU A 400 15.89 19.39 40.56
N SER A 401 17.20 19.54 40.23
CA SER A 401 18.24 20.04 41.15
C SER A 401 18.02 21.50 41.48
N MET A 402 17.67 22.34 40.51
CA MET A 402 17.32 23.74 40.74
C MET A 402 16.06 23.87 41.63
N ASP A 403 15.01 23.09 41.33
CA ASP A 403 13.76 23.12 42.09
C ASP A 403 13.96 22.65 43.54
N ARG A 404 14.91 21.74 43.82
CA ARG A 404 15.29 21.29 45.18
C ARG A 404 16.21 22.24 45.92
N GLY A 405 16.82 23.20 45.19
CA GLY A 405 17.78 24.15 45.80
C GLY A 405 19.13 23.51 46.13
N ASP A 406 19.55 22.47 45.40
CA ASP A 406 20.83 21.79 45.63
C ASP A 406 22.01 22.77 45.47
N GLN A 407 23.04 22.68 46.35
CA GLN A 407 24.27 23.46 46.22
C GLN A 407 25.50 22.57 46.33
N PRO A 408 26.38 22.54 45.29
CA PRO A 408 26.19 23.21 43.97
C PRO A 408 25.07 22.61 43.15
N PRO A 409 24.39 23.39 42.30
CA PRO A 409 23.34 22.86 41.41
C PRO A 409 23.95 21.86 40.44
N TYR A 410 23.16 20.83 40.09
CA TYR A 410 23.54 19.87 39.06
C TYR A 410 23.77 20.59 37.74
N LYS A 411 24.88 20.34 37.09
CA LYS A 411 25.15 20.81 35.73
C LYS A 411 25.08 19.61 34.77
N SER A 412 24.37 19.78 33.68
CA SER A 412 24.27 18.75 32.64
C SER A 412 25.69 18.37 32.15
N ALA A 413 25.93 17.07 32.10
CA ALA A 413 27.14 16.49 31.52
C ALA A 413 26.96 16.19 29.99
N PHE A 414 25.79 16.47 29.44
CA PHE A 414 25.51 16.24 28.01
C PHE A 414 26.31 17.23 27.17
N ILE A 415 27.04 16.68 26.20
CA ILE A 415 27.79 17.46 25.20
C ILE A 415 26.95 17.44 23.92
N ASP A 416 26.44 18.60 23.53
CA ASP A 416 25.75 18.76 22.27
C ASP A 416 26.71 18.58 21.10
N LYS A 417 26.40 17.61 20.22
CA LYS A 417 27.18 17.29 19.02
C LYS A 417 26.47 17.77 17.78
N PRO A 418 27.19 18.33 16.78
CA PRO A 418 26.59 18.71 15.50
C PRO A 418 26.10 17.51 14.67
N ILE A 419 26.72 16.34 14.90
CA ILE A 419 26.39 15.06 14.26
C ILE A 419 26.05 14.06 15.35
N GLU A 420 24.87 13.45 15.25
CA GLU A 420 24.38 12.43 16.17
C GLU A 420 24.19 11.08 15.47
N GLU A 421 24.44 10.00 16.21
CA GLU A 421 24.10 8.66 15.71
C GLU A 421 22.58 8.48 15.69
N ALA A 422 22.07 8.00 14.57
CA ALA A 422 20.69 7.63 14.41
C ALA A 422 20.57 6.14 14.04
N GLU A 423 19.56 5.48 14.55
CA GLU A 423 19.24 4.09 14.25
C GLU A 423 17.94 4.05 13.43
N ILE A 424 18.00 3.40 12.27
CA ILE A 424 16.80 3.03 11.51
C ILE A 424 16.53 1.56 11.77
N ILE A 425 15.50 1.30 12.57
CA ILE A 425 15.15 -0.06 13.03
C ILE A 425 14.05 -0.59 12.10
N ILE A 426 14.35 -1.64 11.34
CA ILE A 426 13.38 -2.36 10.50
C ILE A 426 12.64 -3.34 11.41
N GLY A 427 11.44 -2.96 11.83
CA GLY A 427 10.60 -3.75 12.74
C GLY A 427 9.72 -4.78 12.03
N LYS A 428 9.42 -4.56 10.74
CA LYS A 428 8.71 -5.50 9.87
C LYS A 428 9.21 -5.37 8.44
N GLN A 429 9.39 -6.50 7.78
CA GLN A 429 9.66 -6.59 6.34
C GLN A 429 9.13 -7.92 5.82
N ARG A 430 8.19 -7.90 4.84
CA ARG A 430 7.60 -9.12 4.30
C ARG A 430 8.58 -9.92 3.44
N ASN A 431 9.41 -9.21 2.66
CA ASN A 431 10.25 -9.82 1.63
C ASN A 431 11.76 -9.77 1.99
N GLY A 432 12.11 -9.61 3.27
CA GLY A 432 13.51 -9.51 3.67
C GLY A 432 13.74 -9.63 5.17
N SER A 433 14.95 -9.29 5.62
CA SER A 433 15.35 -9.43 7.01
C SER A 433 15.09 -8.16 7.83
N MET A 434 14.63 -8.33 9.05
CA MET A 434 14.61 -7.27 10.07
C MET A 434 16.04 -6.92 10.51
N GLY A 435 16.18 -5.78 11.18
CA GLY A 435 17.46 -5.37 11.75
C GLY A 435 17.58 -3.86 11.87
N THR A 436 18.76 -3.40 12.27
CA THR A 436 19.03 -1.98 12.46
C THR A 436 20.11 -1.52 11.49
N VAL A 437 19.93 -0.33 10.94
CA VAL A 437 20.95 0.38 10.16
C VAL A 437 21.29 1.66 10.92
N LYS A 438 22.57 1.93 11.09
CA LYS A 438 23.06 3.12 11.75
C LYS A 438 23.40 4.17 10.70
N LEU A 439 22.95 5.39 10.93
CA LEU A 439 23.21 6.57 10.11
C LEU A 439 23.75 7.68 10.99
N ASP A 440 24.37 8.69 10.39
CA ASP A 440 24.72 9.94 11.02
C ASP A 440 23.67 11.00 10.70
N PHE A 441 23.23 11.73 11.73
CA PHE A 441 22.27 12.83 11.59
C PHE A 441 22.95 14.17 11.82
N HIS A 442 23.05 14.98 10.76
CA HIS A 442 23.56 16.33 10.78
C HIS A 442 22.44 17.30 11.20
N LYS A 443 22.50 17.78 12.44
CA LYS A 443 21.45 18.61 13.06
C LYS A 443 21.17 19.90 12.29
N GLU A 444 22.21 20.63 11.94
CA GLU A 444 22.10 21.93 11.27
C GLU A 444 21.46 21.84 9.89
N LEU A 445 21.68 20.71 9.22
CA LEU A 445 21.17 20.42 7.86
C LEU A 445 19.86 19.63 7.90
N THR A 446 19.47 19.11 9.05
CA THR A 446 18.37 18.13 9.20
C THR A 446 18.49 16.95 8.21
N LYS A 447 19.72 16.48 8.00
CA LYS A 447 20.11 15.49 6.99
C LYS A 447 20.64 14.22 7.61
N PHE A 448 20.17 13.06 7.12
CA PHE A 448 20.79 11.76 7.42
C PHE A 448 21.85 11.45 6.36
N VAL A 449 22.91 10.78 6.77
CA VAL A 449 24.03 10.35 5.91
C VAL A 449 24.44 8.95 6.31
N ASP A 450 24.84 8.11 5.35
CA ASP A 450 25.46 6.82 5.64
C ASP A 450 26.73 7.00 6.45
N LYS A 451 26.97 6.12 7.43
CA LYS A 451 28.27 6.08 8.10
C LYS A 451 29.36 5.64 7.13
N GLU A 452 30.56 6.22 7.26
CA GLU A 452 31.72 5.92 6.39
C GLU A 452 32.24 4.47 6.50
N GLU A 453 31.78 3.69 7.47
CA GLU A 453 32.19 2.30 7.73
C GLU A 453 31.78 1.27 6.68
N PHE A 454 31.08 1.66 5.63
CA PHE A 454 30.77 0.75 4.53
C PHE A 454 31.94 0.67 3.54
N GLU A 455 32.98 -0.08 3.91
CA GLU A 455 34.03 -0.51 2.96
C GLU A 455 33.38 -1.29 1.81
N GLY A 456 33.54 -0.80 0.58
CA GLY A 456 33.02 -1.43 -0.63
C GLY A 456 31.77 -0.79 -1.24
N ARG A 457 31.56 0.51 -1.01
CA ARG A 457 30.58 1.31 -1.75
C ARG A 457 30.94 1.28 -3.24
N PRO A 458 30.16 0.64 -4.14
CA PRO A 458 30.40 0.81 -5.55
C PRO A 458 30.13 2.29 -5.86
N GLU A 459 31.12 2.97 -6.43
CA GLU A 459 30.89 4.29 -7.02
C GLU A 459 29.68 4.15 -7.96
N ILE A 460 28.67 4.99 -7.78
CA ILE A 460 27.56 5.10 -8.73
C ILE A 460 28.16 5.77 -9.96
N THR A 461 28.82 4.97 -10.79
CA THR A 461 29.15 5.40 -12.15
C THR A 461 27.84 5.58 -12.87
N THR A 462 27.58 6.79 -13.31
CA THR A 462 26.55 7.12 -14.29
C THR A 462 26.61 6.07 -15.40
N TYR A 463 25.51 5.35 -15.59
CA TYR A 463 25.38 4.34 -16.62
C TYR A 463 25.61 4.99 -17.97
N GLU A 464 26.74 4.68 -18.61
CA GLU A 464 26.83 4.73 -20.08
C GLU A 464 26.03 3.52 -20.60
N PRO A 465 25.13 3.70 -21.55
CA PRO A 465 24.43 2.57 -22.17
C PRO A 465 25.45 1.66 -22.83
N VAL A 466 25.53 0.42 -22.38
CA VAL A 466 26.35 -0.61 -23.03
C VAL A 466 25.76 -0.85 -24.41
N ASP A 467 26.55 -0.52 -25.43
CA ASP A 467 26.24 -0.74 -26.85
C ASP A 467 25.89 -2.22 -27.07
N SER A 468 24.70 -2.48 -27.59
CA SER A 468 24.10 -3.82 -27.79
C SER A 468 24.75 -4.60 -28.96
N ALA A 469 26.07 -4.49 -29.18
CA ALA A 469 26.79 -5.11 -30.27
C ALA A 469 27.84 -6.15 -29.84
N ALA A 470 27.67 -6.81 -28.72
CA ALA A 470 28.45 -8.01 -28.40
C ALA A 470 27.50 -9.21 -28.24
N MET A 471 26.95 -9.68 -29.35
CA MET A 471 26.45 -11.04 -29.46
C MET A 471 27.60 -12.01 -29.20
N VAL A 472 27.57 -12.70 -28.07
CA VAL A 472 28.39 -13.88 -27.83
C VAL A 472 27.79 -15.00 -28.69
N ASP A 473 28.55 -15.41 -29.75
CA ASP A 473 28.27 -16.59 -30.55
C ASP A 473 28.12 -17.82 -29.63
N ILE A 474 26.96 -18.40 -29.61
CA ILE A 474 26.74 -19.73 -29.04
C ILE A 474 27.21 -20.74 -30.06
N PRO A 475 28.19 -21.61 -29.75
CA PRO A 475 28.62 -22.64 -30.69
C PRO A 475 27.45 -23.60 -30.97
N GLU A 476 27.07 -23.76 -32.24
CA GLU A 476 26.23 -24.85 -32.72
C GLU A 476 26.92 -26.19 -32.43
N GLY A 477 26.26 -27.06 -31.68
CA GLY A 477 26.69 -28.45 -31.52
C GLY A 477 26.68 -28.95 -30.07
N MET A 478 25.52 -29.00 -29.41
CA MET A 478 25.29 -29.95 -28.32
C MET A 478 23.99 -30.72 -28.60
N GLU A 479 24.15 -32.00 -28.96
CA GLU A 479 23.08 -32.98 -28.98
C GLU A 479 22.52 -33.20 -27.55
N PRO A 480 21.26 -33.53 -27.40
CA PRO A 480 20.67 -33.76 -26.07
C PRO A 480 21.24 -35.08 -25.51
N VAL A 481 21.98 -34.99 -24.41
CA VAL A 481 22.42 -36.17 -23.66
C VAL A 481 21.22 -36.73 -22.92
N ASN A 482 20.73 -37.84 -23.46
CA ASN A 482 19.65 -38.66 -22.88
C ASN A 482 20.32 -39.81 -22.09
N ASP A 483 20.80 -39.54 -20.88
CA ASP A 483 21.23 -40.58 -19.96
C ASP A 483 20.87 -40.16 -18.52
N ALA A 484 19.69 -40.64 -18.08
CA ALA A 484 19.34 -40.68 -16.68
C ALA A 484 20.00 -41.95 -16.07
N PRO A 485 20.77 -41.83 -14.97
CA PRO A 485 21.28 -43.03 -14.29
C PRO A 485 20.12 -43.81 -13.63
N PRO A 486 20.20 -45.13 -13.57
CA PRO A 486 19.14 -45.97 -12.99
C PRO A 486 18.98 -45.68 -11.49
N MET A 487 17.72 -45.57 -11.06
CA MET A 487 17.37 -45.49 -9.64
C MET A 487 17.92 -46.72 -8.89
N GLN A 488 18.74 -46.48 -7.89
CA GLN A 488 19.09 -47.49 -6.90
C GLN A 488 17.90 -47.66 -5.93
N ASP A 489 17.58 -48.92 -5.67
CA ASP A 489 16.51 -49.35 -4.77
C ASP A 489 16.63 -48.73 -3.38
N ALA A 490 15.52 -48.20 -2.87
CA ALA A 490 15.41 -47.70 -1.52
C ALA A 490 15.54 -48.84 -0.51
N PRO A 491 16.23 -48.67 0.63
CA PRO A 491 16.30 -49.68 1.67
C PRO A 491 14.92 -49.88 2.34
N PRO A 492 14.62 -51.08 2.85
CA PRO A 492 13.33 -51.40 3.45
C PRO A 492 13.11 -50.58 4.73
N MET A 493 11.87 -50.10 4.92
CA MET A 493 11.42 -49.43 6.14
C MET A 493 11.47 -50.41 7.32
N ASP A 494 12.08 -49.97 8.41
CA ASP A 494 12.12 -50.67 9.69
C ASP A 494 10.81 -50.43 10.45
N ASP A 495 10.04 -51.50 10.69
CA ASP A 495 8.77 -51.50 11.43
C ASP A 495 9.01 -51.48 12.95
N ASN A 496 9.55 -50.37 13.48
CA ASN A 496 9.60 -50.14 14.91
C ASN A 496 9.20 -48.71 15.27
N ILE A 497 7.89 -48.51 15.40
CA ILE A 497 7.33 -47.29 16.00
C ILE A 497 7.12 -47.60 17.50
N PRO A 498 7.79 -46.91 18.43
CA PRO A 498 7.45 -47.04 19.85
C PRO A 498 6.14 -46.30 20.15
N ASP A 499 5.27 -46.99 20.91
CA ASP A 499 4.00 -46.48 21.42
C ASP A 499 4.16 -45.13 22.14
N MET A 500 3.43 -44.14 21.69
CA MET A 500 3.28 -42.88 22.43
C MET A 500 2.25 -43.03 23.56
N PRO A 501 2.52 -42.52 24.76
CA PRO A 501 1.57 -42.57 25.86
C PRO A 501 0.37 -41.66 25.62
N ASN A 502 -0.84 -42.17 25.89
CA ASN A 502 -2.09 -41.42 25.94
C ASN A 502 -1.98 -40.27 26.95
N ILE A 503 -2.18 -39.07 26.51
CA ILE A 503 -2.40 -37.90 27.35
C ILE A 503 -3.91 -37.63 27.35
N ASP A 504 -4.56 -37.97 28.45
CA ASP A 504 -5.93 -37.52 28.76
C ASP A 504 -5.91 -36.01 28.96
N VAL A 505 -6.59 -35.28 28.08
CA VAL A 505 -6.83 -33.85 28.26
C VAL A 505 -8.26 -33.66 28.76
N ASP A 506 -8.37 -33.42 30.07
CA ASP A 506 -9.61 -32.92 30.69
C ASP A 506 -9.99 -31.55 30.11
N ILE A 507 -11.12 -31.49 29.43
CA ILE A 507 -11.73 -30.24 28.98
C ILE A 507 -12.79 -29.87 30.04
N PRO A 508 -12.67 -28.74 30.76
CA PRO A 508 -13.76 -28.28 31.62
C PRO A 508 -14.87 -27.64 30.79
N ASP A 509 -16.09 -28.12 30.99
CA ASP A 509 -17.33 -27.49 30.58
C ASP A 509 -17.43 -26.08 31.18
N ILE A 510 -17.54 -25.06 30.32
CA ILE A 510 -18.01 -23.73 30.74
C ILE A 510 -19.18 -23.35 29.85
N PHE A 511 -20.32 -23.15 30.47
CA PHE A 511 -21.58 -22.62 29.96
C PHE A 511 -21.44 -21.22 29.35
#